data_7156b57112986b607a7ed9a438ff5ef4
#
_entry.id   7156b57112986b607a7ed9a438ff5ef4
#
_cell.length_a   1.000
_cell.length_b   1.000
_cell.length_c   1.000
_cell.angle_alpha   90.00
_cell.angle_beta   90.00
_cell.angle_gamma   90.00
#
_symmetry.space_group_name_H-M   'P 1'
#
loop_
_entity.id
_entity.type
_entity.pdbx_description
1 polymer ?
#
loop_
_entity_poly.entity_id
_entity_poly.type
_entity_poly.pdbx_seq_one_letter_code
_entity_poly.pdbx_strand_id
1 'polypeptide(L)'
;MTIKEFIKKSRLKTWDVIIIAILVLGSFLPLVVFAMQNRGQEAATYQAVLKVDNKVIKKDGPHYTYKYEAKDGDYNLIEVDGDRIRVKEANCADLVDVRRGWISKPGETPIACLPHNLFITVEASDGSEDGSLIY
;
A
#
# COMPACT_ATOMS: atom_id res chain seq x y z
N MET A 1 -28.33 27.27 30.17
CA MET A 1 -27.43 28.42 30.06
C MET A 1 -26.97 28.52 28.61
N THR A 2 -27.43 29.51 27.92
CA THR A 2 -27.09 29.71 26.52
C THR A 2 -25.67 30.29 26.39
N ILE A 3 -24.91 29.90 25.39
CA ILE A 3 -23.53 30.39 25.15
C ILE A 3 -23.45 31.93 25.16
N LYS A 4 -24.52 32.60 24.69
CA LYS A 4 -24.63 34.05 24.71
C LYS A 4 -24.70 34.67 26.12
N GLU A 5 -25.34 33.98 27.07
CA GLU A 5 -25.40 34.43 28.46
C GLU A 5 -24.07 34.21 29.19
N PHE A 6 -23.36 33.16 28.86
CA PHE A 6 -22.04 32.88 29.38
C PHE A 6 -21.01 33.93 28.92
N ILE A 7 -21.03 34.32 27.64
CA ILE A 7 -20.17 35.37 27.08
C ILE A 7 -20.50 36.74 27.70
N LYS A 8 -21.77 37.03 27.99
CA LYS A 8 -22.19 38.29 28.58
C LYS A 8 -21.85 38.38 30.08
N LYS A 9 -21.77 37.28 30.79
CA LYS A 9 -21.47 37.20 32.21
C LYS A 9 -19.96 37.19 32.50
N SER A 10 -19.15 36.63 31.59
CA SER A 10 -17.71 36.76 31.70
C SER A 10 -17.29 38.09 31.07
N ARG A 11 -16.68 38.96 31.88
CA ARG A 11 -16.03 40.19 31.36
C ARG A 11 -14.82 39.79 30.55
N LEU A 12 -15.05 39.16 29.38
CA LEU A 12 -13.99 38.80 28.45
C LEU A 12 -13.33 40.08 27.96
N LYS A 13 -12.14 40.30 28.42
CA LYS A 13 -11.30 41.41 27.94
C LYS A 13 -10.91 41.09 26.49
N THR A 14 -10.80 42.08 25.66
CA THR A 14 -10.44 41.94 24.24
C THR A 14 -9.23 41.02 24.03
N TRP A 15 -8.31 41.02 24.97
CA TRP A 15 -7.14 40.14 24.97
C TRP A 15 -7.47 38.67 25.11
N ASP A 16 -8.52 38.32 25.88
CA ASP A 16 -8.94 36.91 26.05
C ASP A 16 -9.49 36.35 24.75
N VAL A 17 -10.23 37.17 24.01
CA VAL A 17 -10.75 36.80 22.69
C VAL A 17 -9.62 36.58 21.68
N ILE A 18 -8.59 37.43 21.73
CA ILE A 18 -7.41 37.31 20.87
C ILE A 18 -6.65 36.01 21.19
N ILE A 19 -6.45 35.69 22.46
CA ILE A 19 -5.76 34.48 22.90
C ILE A 19 -6.54 33.23 22.46
N ILE A 20 -7.85 33.23 22.65
CA ILE A 20 -8.71 32.12 22.23
C ILE A 20 -8.64 31.92 20.70
N ALA A 21 -8.71 33.02 19.95
CA ALA A 21 -8.59 32.97 18.49
C ALA A 21 -7.25 32.40 18.04
N ILE A 22 -6.15 32.79 18.66
CA ILE A 22 -4.80 32.27 18.36
C ILE A 22 -4.70 30.80 18.71
N LEU A 23 -5.24 30.33 19.82
CA LEU A 23 -5.24 28.94 20.23
C LEU A 23 -6.07 28.08 19.28
N VAL A 24 -7.24 28.56 18.86
CA VAL A 24 -8.09 27.86 17.90
C VAL A 24 -7.40 27.74 16.54
N LEU A 25 -6.86 28.86 16.03
CA LEU A 25 -6.11 28.83 14.75
C LEU A 25 -4.85 27.97 14.84
N GLY A 26 -4.12 28.03 15.95
CA GLY A 26 -2.95 27.18 16.19
C GLY A 26 -3.29 25.70 16.29
N SER A 27 -4.48 25.34 16.77
CA SER A 27 -4.96 23.97 16.84
C SER A 27 -5.21 23.35 15.46
N PHE A 28 -5.58 24.18 14.48
CA PHE A 28 -5.79 23.70 13.11
C PHE A 28 -4.50 23.59 12.29
N LEU A 29 -3.41 24.22 12.73
CA LEU A 29 -2.12 24.21 12.04
C LEU A 29 -1.59 22.80 11.75
N PRO A 30 -1.52 21.87 12.70
CA PRO A 30 -1.04 20.51 12.43
C PRO A 30 -1.93 19.76 11.43
N LEU A 31 -3.23 20.02 11.47
CA LEU A 31 -4.17 19.40 10.53
C LEU A 31 -3.98 19.91 9.10
N VAL A 32 -3.73 21.21 8.94
CA VAL A 32 -3.44 21.82 7.63
C VAL A 32 -2.10 21.33 7.10
N VAL A 33 -1.06 21.28 7.93
CA VAL A 33 0.26 20.77 7.55
C VAL A 33 0.17 19.30 7.13
N PHE A 34 -0.55 18.49 7.90
CA PHE A 34 -0.77 17.10 7.56
C PHE A 34 -1.55 16.92 6.24
N ALA A 35 -2.58 17.74 6.02
CA ALA A 35 -3.33 17.71 4.77
C ALA A 35 -2.50 18.17 3.56
N MET A 36 -1.58 19.13 3.77
CA MET A 36 -0.67 19.58 2.69
C MET A 36 0.43 18.56 2.40
N GLN A 37 0.96 17.90 3.42
CA GLN A 37 1.94 16.83 3.24
C GLN A 37 1.34 15.62 2.51
N ASN A 38 0.09 15.29 2.81
CA ASN A 38 -0.59 14.17 2.12
C ASN A 38 -1.02 14.49 0.68
N ARG A 39 -1.05 15.75 0.28
CA ARG A 39 -1.30 16.12 -1.13
C ARG A 39 -0.12 15.84 -2.06
N GLY A 40 1.07 15.64 -1.53
CA GLY A 40 2.27 15.28 -2.28
C GLY A 40 2.57 13.78 -2.32
N GLN A 41 1.82 12.98 -1.58
CA GLN A 41 1.85 11.54 -1.78
C GLN A 41 1.00 11.22 -3.03
N GLU A 42 1.65 11.24 -4.18
CA GLU A 42 1.19 10.47 -5.31
C GLU A 42 0.84 9.09 -4.79
N ALA A 43 -0.34 8.61 -5.15
CA ALA A 43 -0.81 7.29 -4.76
C ALA A 43 0.36 6.33 -4.91
N ALA A 44 0.81 5.74 -3.80
CA ALA A 44 1.97 4.86 -3.81
C ALA A 44 1.78 3.85 -4.93
N THR A 45 2.59 3.95 -5.96
CA THR A 45 2.50 3.06 -7.10
C THR A 45 3.06 1.72 -6.63
N TYR A 46 2.18 0.79 -6.37
CA TYR A 46 2.57 -0.56 -6.02
C TYR A 46 3.10 -1.27 -7.25
N GLN A 47 4.27 -1.85 -7.14
CA GLN A 47 4.87 -2.66 -8.19
C GLN A 47 4.77 -4.12 -7.80
N ALA A 48 4.24 -4.93 -8.70
CA ALA A 48 4.29 -6.36 -8.54
C ALA A 48 5.73 -6.84 -8.78
N VAL A 49 6.35 -7.42 -7.78
CA VAL A 49 7.69 -7.97 -7.85
C VAL A 49 7.62 -9.48 -7.93
N LEU A 50 8.00 -10.00 -9.06
CA LEU A 50 8.14 -11.42 -9.30
C LEU A 50 9.56 -11.85 -8.92
N LYS A 51 9.70 -12.64 -7.88
CA LYS A 51 10.97 -13.30 -7.52
C LYS A 51 10.93 -14.75 -7.97
N VAL A 52 11.68 -15.06 -8.99
CA VAL A 52 11.86 -16.42 -9.47
C VAL A 52 13.32 -16.77 -9.35
N ASP A 53 13.63 -17.83 -8.61
CA ASP A 53 14.99 -18.32 -8.42
C ASP A 53 15.99 -17.17 -8.04
N ASN A 54 15.62 -16.36 -7.06
CA ASN A 54 16.32 -15.13 -6.63
C ASN A 54 16.46 -14.02 -7.72
N LYS A 55 15.82 -14.17 -8.85
CA LYS A 55 15.83 -13.16 -9.90
C LYS A 55 14.61 -12.26 -9.80
N VAL A 56 14.81 -10.98 -9.64
CA VAL A 56 13.72 -9.98 -9.60
C VAL A 56 13.35 -9.61 -11.03
N ILE A 57 12.10 -9.87 -11.39
CA ILE A 57 11.53 -9.43 -12.66
C ILE A 57 10.52 -8.33 -12.33
N LYS A 58 10.93 -7.08 -12.53
CA LYS A 58 10.01 -5.93 -12.44
C LYS A 58 9.38 -5.74 -13.81
N LYS A 59 8.07 -5.67 -13.86
CA LYS A 59 7.37 -5.26 -15.07
C LYS A 59 6.31 -4.23 -14.72
N ASP A 60 6.44 -3.08 -15.32
CA ASP A 60 5.48 -2.00 -15.25
C ASP A 60 4.53 -2.12 -16.45
N GLY A 61 3.23 -2.07 -16.20
CA GLY A 61 2.24 -2.08 -17.26
C GLY A 61 0.81 -2.29 -16.76
N PRO A 62 -0.19 -1.73 -17.45
CA PRO A 62 -1.56 -1.73 -16.96
C PRO A 62 -2.21 -3.11 -17.00
N HIS A 63 -1.85 -3.95 -17.95
CA HIS A 63 -2.35 -5.31 -18.04
C HIS A 63 -1.42 -6.15 -18.91
N TYR A 64 -0.90 -7.24 -18.36
CA TYR A 64 -0.12 -8.21 -19.13
C TYR A 64 -0.14 -9.60 -18.50
N THR A 65 0.17 -10.57 -19.31
CA THR A 65 0.33 -11.96 -18.88
C THR A 65 1.76 -12.41 -19.15
N TYR A 66 2.37 -13.03 -18.17
CA TYR A 66 3.73 -13.55 -18.25
C TYR A 66 3.71 -15.06 -17.98
N LYS A 67 4.26 -15.84 -18.91
CA LYS A 67 4.44 -17.27 -18.72
C LYS A 67 5.85 -17.55 -18.23
N TYR A 68 5.96 -18.05 -17.02
CA TYR A 68 7.19 -18.60 -16.48
C TYR A 68 7.27 -20.07 -16.86
N GLU A 69 8.35 -20.48 -17.48
CA GLU A 69 8.64 -21.87 -17.80
C GLU A 69 9.95 -22.29 -17.15
N ALA A 70 9.90 -23.32 -16.33
CA ALA A 70 11.08 -23.97 -15.78
C ALA A 70 11.69 -24.96 -16.79
N LYS A 71 12.94 -25.35 -16.55
CA LYS A 71 13.67 -26.29 -17.45
C LYS A 71 13.03 -27.67 -17.58
N ASP A 72 12.22 -28.03 -16.61
CA ASP A 72 11.57 -29.34 -16.50
C ASP A 72 10.20 -29.41 -17.21
N GLY A 73 9.80 -28.32 -17.88
CA GLY A 73 8.49 -28.19 -18.53
C GLY A 73 7.40 -27.70 -17.59
N ASP A 74 7.73 -27.42 -16.35
CA ASP A 74 6.82 -26.81 -15.40
C ASP A 74 6.57 -25.34 -15.74
N TYR A 75 5.33 -24.87 -15.57
CA TYR A 75 4.99 -23.50 -15.89
C TYR A 75 4.02 -22.88 -14.91
N ASN A 76 4.10 -21.56 -14.81
CA ASN A 76 3.13 -20.71 -14.13
C ASN A 76 2.73 -19.56 -15.08
N LEU A 77 1.44 -19.41 -15.30
CA LEU A 77 0.91 -18.29 -16.06
C LEU A 77 0.51 -17.18 -15.07
N ILE A 78 1.25 -16.09 -15.11
CA ILE A 78 1.10 -14.97 -14.18
C ILE A 78 0.37 -13.84 -14.90
N GLU A 79 -0.68 -13.31 -14.27
CA GLU A 79 -1.48 -12.22 -14.79
C GLU A 79 -1.32 -11.00 -13.88
N VAL A 80 -0.98 -9.86 -14.48
CA VAL A 80 -0.91 -8.56 -13.82
C VAL A 80 -2.00 -7.67 -14.40
N ASP A 81 -2.76 -7.02 -13.54
CA ASP A 81 -3.84 -6.11 -13.90
C ASP A 81 -3.77 -4.87 -13.00
N GLY A 82 -3.13 -3.82 -13.51
CA GLY A 82 -2.89 -2.61 -12.76
C GLY A 82 -1.97 -2.83 -11.56
N ASP A 83 -2.54 -2.70 -10.37
CA ASP A 83 -1.86 -2.83 -9.08
C ASP A 83 -1.94 -4.23 -8.47
N ARG A 84 -2.56 -5.18 -9.13
CA ARG A 84 -2.78 -6.53 -8.62
C ARG A 84 -2.15 -7.61 -9.51
N ILE A 85 -1.75 -8.71 -8.88
CA ILE A 85 -1.09 -9.84 -9.52
C ILE A 85 -1.65 -11.17 -9.01
N ARG A 86 -1.72 -12.15 -9.87
CA ARG A 86 -2.07 -13.53 -9.52
C ARG A 86 -1.37 -14.56 -10.41
N VAL A 87 -1.34 -15.79 -9.96
CA VAL A 87 -1.10 -16.93 -10.84
C VAL A 87 -2.45 -17.38 -11.39
N LYS A 88 -2.62 -17.25 -12.68
CA LYS A 88 -3.86 -17.62 -13.39
C LYS A 88 -3.96 -19.10 -13.61
N GLU A 89 -2.84 -19.72 -13.96
CA GLU A 89 -2.74 -21.14 -14.30
C GLU A 89 -1.33 -21.64 -13.97
N ALA A 90 -1.23 -22.87 -13.54
CA ALA A 90 0.02 -23.57 -13.30
C ALA A 90 -0.17 -25.07 -13.46
N ASN A 91 0.89 -25.79 -13.80
CA ASN A 91 0.88 -27.26 -13.79
C ASN A 91 1.43 -27.84 -12.47
N CYS A 92 1.44 -27.04 -11.41
CA CYS A 92 1.82 -27.45 -10.07
C CYS A 92 0.85 -28.48 -9.50
N ALA A 93 1.35 -29.49 -8.81
CA ALA A 93 0.52 -30.59 -8.29
C ALA A 93 -0.52 -30.16 -7.25
N ASP A 94 -0.21 -29.17 -6.45
CA ASP A 94 -1.05 -28.70 -5.35
C ASP A 94 -1.92 -27.47 -5.69
N LEU A 95 -1.58 -26.71 -6.74
CA LEU A 95 -2.29 -25.51 -7.21
C LEU A 95 -2.55 -24.46 -6.12
N VAL A 96 -1.71 -24.41 -5.08
CA VAL A 96 -1.86 -23.47 -3.97
C VAL A 96 -1.68 -22.04 -4.45
N ASP A 97 -0.75 -21.81 -5.34
CA ASP A 97 -0.48 -20.54 -5.99
C ASP A 97 -1.68 -20.02 -6.80
N VAL A 98 -2.34 -20.87 -7.56
CA VAL A 98 -3.56 -20.52 -8.31
C VAL A 98 -4.73 -20.22 -7.39
N ARG A 99 -4.91 -21.01 -6.33
CA ARG A 99 -6.00 -20.83 -5.36
C ARG A 99 -5.84 -19.57 -4.50
N ARG A 100 -4.61 -19.09 -4.33
CA ARG A 100 -4.34 -17.87 -3.56
C ARG A 100 -5.07 -16.66 -4.13
N GLY A 101 -5.22 -16.59 -5.47
CA GLY A 101 -5.90 -15.51 -6.15
C GLY A 101 -5.09 -14.21 -6.20
N TRP A 102 -5.78 -13.08 -6.29
CA TRP A 102 -5.16 -11.77 -6.43
C TRP A 102 -4.51 -11.28 -5.13
N ILE A 103 -3.33 -10.69 -5.27
CA ILE A 103 -2.68 -9.85 -4.26
C ILE A 103 -2.41 -8.47 -4.83
N SER A 104 -2.56 -7.42 -4.02
CA SER A 104 -2.43 -6.02 -4.49
C SER A 104 -1.70 -5.11 -3.52
N LYS A 105 -1.47 -5.54 -2.30
CA LYS A 105 -0.89 -4.68 -1.26
C LYS A 105 0.43 -5.24 -0.75
N PRO A 106 1.40 -4.36 -0.43
CA PRO A 106 2.59 -4.77 0.31
C PRO A 106 2.22 -5.41 1.64
N GLY A 107 2.96 -6.44 2.04
CA GLY A 107 2.70 -7.16 3.28
C GLY A 107 1.59 -8.21 3.23
N GLU A 108 0.88 -8.35 2.11
CA GLU A 108 0.00 -9.50 1.91
C GLU A 108 0.82 -10.80 1.82
N THR A 109 0.21 -11.90 2.25
CA THR A 109 0.84 -13.22 2.11
C THR A 109 1.25 -13.46 0.66
N PRO A 110 2.53 -13.71 0.39
CA PRO A 110 3.02 -13.91 -0.97
C PRO A 110 2.36 -15.13 -1.63
N ILE A 111 2.31 -15.11 -2.95
CA ILE A 111 1.98 -16.28 -3.73
C ILE A 111 3.25 -17.10 -3.86
N ALA A 112 3.22 -18.35 -3.43
CA ALA A 112 4.37 -19.22 -3.46
C ALA A 112 4.02 -20.54 -4.16
N CYS A 113 4.85 -20.95 -5.11
CA CYS A 113 4.88 -22.29 -5.67
C CYS A 113 6.24 -22.89 -5.36
N LEU A 114 6.31 -23.70 -4.32
CA LEU A 114 7.56 -24.31 -3.85
C LEU A 114 8.19 -25.26 -4.86
N PRO A 115 7.41 -26.13 -5.55
CA PRO A 115 7.98 -27.00 -6.58
C PRO A 115 8.68 -26.23 -7.71
N HIS A 116 8.18 -25.03 -8.04
CA HIS A 116 8.73 -24.21 -9.12
C HIS A 116 9.68 -23.10 -8.64
N ASN A 117 9.98 -23.04 -7.34
CA ASN A 117 10.79 -21.97 -6.73
C ASN A 117 10.30 -20.54 -7.05
N LEU A 118 8.98 -20.40 -7.17
CA LEU A 118 8.33 -19.17 -7.56
C LEU A 118 7.76 -18.45 -6.32
N PHE A 119 8.15 -17.19 -6.15
CA PHE A 119 7.60 -16.32 -5.13
C PHE A 119 7.16 -15.00 -5.75
N ILE A 120 5.92 -14.59 -5.49
CA ILE A 120 5.36 -13.34 -5.98
C ILE A 120 4.97 -12.49 -4.79
N THR A 121 5.52 -11.29 -4.72
CA THR A 121 5.21 -10.29 -3.70
C THR A 121 4.83 -8.97 -4.38
N VAL A 122 4.09 -8.14 -3.66
CA VAL A 122 3.83 -6.75 -4.06
C VAL A 122 4.68 -5.86 -3.18
N GLU A 123 5.49 -5.00 -3.78
CA GLU A 123 6.34 -4.04 -3.10
C GLU A 123 5.89 -2.61 -3.44
N ALA A 124 6.05 -1.69 -2.49
CA ALA A 124 5.81 -0.28 -2.75
C ALA A 124 6.96 0.29 -3.61
N SER A 125 6.62 1.13 -4.57
CA SER A 125 7.60 1.73 -5.49
C SER A 125 8.56 2.72 -4.82
N ASP A 126 8.24 3.19 -3.63
CA ASP A 126 9.02 4.15 -2.85
C ASP A 126 10.20 3.52 -2.08
N GLY A 127 10.39 2.20 -2.19
CA GLY A 127 11.43 1.48 -1.48
C GLY A 127 11.19 1.32 0.02
N SER A 128 10.01 1.64 0.49
CA SER A 128 9.63 1.31 1.87
C SER A 128 9.45 -0.20 1.97
N GLU A 129 10.47 -0.87 2.48
CA GLU A 129 10.40 -2.28 2.86
C GLU A 129 9.56 -2.40 4.14
N ASP A 130 8.25 -2.35 4.03
CA ASP A 130 7.39 -2.77 5.11
C ASP A 130 7.33 -4.29 5.12
N GLY A 131 8.09 -4.87 6.02
CA GLY A 131 7.94 -6.26 6.41
C GLY A 131 9.03 -7.22 5.95
N SER A 132 10.29 -6.81 5.95
CA SER A 132 11.38 -7.79 5.97
C SER A 132 11.36 -8.51 7.31
N LEU A 133 10.66 -9.62 7.38
CA LEU A 133 10.89 -10.61 8.41
C LEU A 133 12.26 -11.23 8.14
N ILE A 134 13.26 -10.72 8.82
CA ILE A 134 14.58 -11.35 8.89
C ILE A 134 14.43 -12.59 9.77
N TYR A 135 14.51 -13.74 9.18
CA TYR A 135 14.82 -14.99 9.88
C TYR A 135 16.27 -15.37 9.64
#